data_4527d39098fc723172c837151a1ca01f
#
_entry.id   4527d39098fc723172c837151a1ca01f
#
_cell.length_a   1.000
_cell.length_b   1.000
_cell.length_c   1.000
_cell.angle_alpha   90.00
_cell.angle_beta   90.00
_cell.angle_gamma   90.00
#
_symmetry.space_group_name_H-M   'P 1'
#
loop_
_entity.id
_entity.type
_entity.pdbx_description
1 polymer ?
#
loop_
_entity_poly.entity_id
_entity_poly.type
_entity_poly.pdbx_seq_one_letter_code
_entity_poly.pdbx_strand_id
1 'polypeptide(L)'
;MIGLGVVVGLWLLRWATLPRGERGLLGLRGPLARLIRRRLGGYEQLLEPPKQTGRVALEDGETKTVLVVGAGLAGLGAACELAERGFAVTLVDKNDYLGGKVGAWHEQAADGTPLEVEHGFHAFFRHYYNLGRFLDRTGVKPHLEAIDDYLILEKNGRRWSFRDVETSPVLNLLALASAGLYRFRDILLTPAVHEMDVFLAYDRAQTFAELDGESYEAFARRTQLPASLRLVFNTFARAFFADADRLSMAELVKSFHFYYLSHDHGLIYDYPAEDYQTSVLGPIRAYLEERGVQIELGRTVDALVPREQGIEVDGESYDHVVLATTAAGARALAESSPALARRAPELVEALRDLRAGQRYSVLRLWLDRDLGEGLPVFVSTERQPVLDAVTFYHRITTSGRRFAEETGGSVVELHCYAVPDEIDEAELRAAFWRELCHYFPEVEGARVIHEVMQVRDDFTAFHVGQMARRPETRTTVGGLTLAGDWVKLPCPAMLMEAACTSGLLAANTILEAEGLDAIPIYTVPQQGLLYELRQKKLAALAGRPQPAAAEG
;
A
#
# COMPACT_ATOMS: atom_id res chain seq x y z
N MET A 1 39.95 -13.75 -22.07
CA MET A 1 39.22 -14.86 -21.45
C MET A 1 39.66 -15.19 -20.02
N ILE A 2 40.95 -15.22 -19.69
CA ILE A 2 41.48 -15.55 -18.36
C ILE A 2 41.00 -14.53 -17.29
N GLY A 3 40.95 -13.25 -17.61
CA GLY A 3 40.52 -12.20 -16.67
C GLY A 3 39.03 -12.29 -16.27
N LEU A 4 38.14 -12.70 -17.19
CA LEU A 4 36.73 -12.86 -16.91
C LEU A 4 36.45 -14.06 -16.00
N GLY A 5 37.19 -15.16 -16.20
CA GLY A 5 37.12 -16.38 -15.37
C GLY A 5 37.55 -16.13 -13.92
N VAL A 6 38.62 -15.34 -13.73
CA VAL A 6 39.12 -14.95 -12.40
C VAL A 6 38.12 -14.05 -11.69
N VAL A 7 37.53 -13.07 -12.38
CA VAL A 7 36.51 -12.18 -11.82
C VAL A 7 35.25 -12.97 -11.44
N VAL A 8 34.77 -13.89 -12.27
CA VAL A 8 33.64 -14.76 -11.98
C VAL A 8 33.94 -15.71 -10.82
N GLY A 9 35.17 -16.27 -10.76
CA GLY A 9 35.58 -17.14 -9.65
C GLY A 9 35.64 -16.41 -8.31
N LEU A 10 36.23 -15.21 -8.28
CA LEU A 10 36.26 -14.37 -7.07
C LEU A 10 34.88 -13.92 -6.63
N TRP A 11 33.99 -13.66 -7.59
CA TRP A 11 32.61 -13.32 -7.31
C TRP A 11 31.85 -14.49 -6.71
N LEU A 12 31.96 -15.71 -7.26
CA LEU A 12 31.34 -16.93 -6.73
C LEU A 12 31.86 -17.26 -5.32
N LEU A 13 33.16 -17.09 -5.07
CA LEU A 13 33.76 -17.28 -3.76
C LEU A 13 33.19 -16.30 -2.74
N ARG A 14 33.06 -15.03 -3.11
CA ARG A 14 32.46 -14.00 -2.28
C ARG A 14 30.98 -14.27 -2.03
N TRP A 15 30.24 -14.69 -3.06
CA TRP A 15 28.83 -15.06 -2.93
C TRP A 15 28.64 -16.22 -1.94
N ALA A 16 29.48 -17.25 -1.99
CA ALA A 16 29.42 -18.38 -1.09
C ALA A 16 29.73 -18.04 0.39
N THR A 17 30.46 -16.93 0.64
CA THR A 17 30.83 -16.49 1.99
C THR A 17 29.83 -15.49 2.60
N LEU A 18 28.87 -14.98 1.83
CA LEU A 18 27.84 -14.08 2.36
C LEU A 18 26.84 -14.82 3.24
N PRO A 19 26.28 -14.17 4.28
CA PRO A 19 25.14 -14.69 5.01
C PRO A 19 23.97 -15.01 4.07
N ARG A 20 23.15 -16.01 4.41
CA ARG A 20 22.04 -16.46 3.55
C ARG A 20 21.10 -15.34 3.09
N GLY A 21 20.77 -14.37 3.95
CA GLY A 21 19.93 -13.21 3.60
C GLY A 21 20.61 -12.15 2.71
N GLU A 22 21.92 -12.29 2.40
CA GLU A 22 22.68 -11.40 1.52
C GLU A 22 23.15 -12.09 0.22
N ARG A 23 22.74 -13.34 0.00
CA ARG A 23 23.19 -14.20 -1.12
C ARG A 23 22.44 -13.99 -2.43
N GLY A 24 21.72 -12.90 -2.62
CA GLY A 24 21.16 -12.59 -3.94
C GLY A 24 22.18 -12.72 -5.06
N LEU A 25 21.78 -12.92 -6.31
CA LEU A 25 22.65 -13.26 -7.46
C LEU A 25 23.85 -12.31 -7.57
N LEU A 26 23.71 -11.08 -7.10
CA LEU A 26 24.75 -10.05 -7.07
C LEU A 26 24.89 -9.38 -5.70
N GLY A 27 23.97 -9.63 -4.78
CA GLY A 27 23.85 -8.99 -3.46
C GLY A 27 23.65 -7.49 -3.55
N LEU A 28 23.11 -6.88 -2.49
CA LEU A 28 22.89 -5.42 -2.38
C LEU A 28 24.17 -4.59 -2.63
N ARG A 29 25.35 -5.19 -2.55
CA ARG A 29 26.66 -4.56 -2.71
C ARG A 29 27.36 -4.95 -4.02
N GLY A 30 26.73 -5.75 -4.88
CA GLY A 30 27.30 -6.18 -6.17
C GLY A 30 27.52 -5.02 -7.14
N PRO A 31 28.46 -5.15 -8.10
CA PRO A 31 28.78 -4.06 -9.04
C PRO A 31 27.59 -3.70 -9.93
N LEU A 32 26.76 -4.70 -10.31
CA LEU A 32 25.58 -4.45 -11.15
C LEU A 32 24.44 -3.79 -10.35
N ALA A 33 24.21 -4.20 -9.11
CA ALA A 33 23.27 -3.52 -8.23
C ALA A 33 23.67 -2.05 -8.00
N ARG A 34 24.96 -1.78 -7.80
CA ARG A 34 25.48 -0.39 -7.72
C ARG A 34 25.27 0.39 -9.02
N LEU A 35 25.45 -0.24 -10.19
CA LEU A 35 25.20 0.40 -11.47
C LEU A 35 23.72 0.75 -11.64
N ILE A 36 22.82 -0.18 -11.31
CA ILE A 36 21.36 0.03 -11.36
C ILE A 36 20.98 1.16 -10.42
N ARG A 37 21.44 1.14 -9.16
CA ARG A 37 21.20 2.20 -8.17
C ARG A 37 21.67 3.56 -8.67
N ARG A 38 22.87 3.62 -9.26
CA ARG A 38 23.41 4.85 -9.84
C ARG A 38 22.57 5.36 -11.01
N ARG A 39 22.04 4.45 -11.85
CA ARG A 39 21.16 4.80 -12.98
C ARG A 39 19.81 5.34 -12.51
N LEU A 40 19.29 4.83 -11.42
CA LEU A 40 18.05 5.32 -10.81
C LEU A 40 18.27 6.61 -9.97
N GLY A 41 19.50 7.12 -9.85
CA GLY A 41 19.80 8.29 -9.04
C GLY A 41 19.78 8.05 -7.52
N GLY A 42 19.90 6.78 -7.10
CA GLY A 42 19.66 6.31 -5.74
C GLY A 42 18.22 5.80 -5.59
N TYR A 43 17.92 5.09 -4.52
CA TYR A 43 16.59 4.55 -4.30
C TYR A 43 15.73 5.48 -3.46
N GLU A 44 16.30 6.11 -2.47
CA GLU A 44 15.64 7.12 -1.66
C GLU A 44 15.97 8.51 -2.18
N GLN A 45 14.97 9.26 -2.55
CA GLN A 45 15.09 10.60 -3.10
C GLN A 45 14.19 11.57 -2.34
N LEU A 46 14.58 12.82 -2.25
CA LEU A 46 13.66 13.88 -1.90
C LEU A 46 12.70 14.11 -3.07
N LEU A 47 11.42 14.26 -2.79
CA LEU A 47 10.42 14.60 -3.80
C LEU A 47 10.79 15.93 -4.46
N GLU A 48 11.05 16.92 -3.62
CA GLU A 48 11.57 18.25 -3.94
C GLU A 48 12.29 18.82 -2.70
N PRO A 49 13.20 19.79 -2.85
CA PRO A 49 13.80 20.46 -1.70
C PRO A 49 12.71 21.13 -0.86
N PRO A 50 12.63 20.85 0.47
CA PRO A 50 11.62 21.46 1.32
C PRO A 50 11.84 22.97 1.41
N LYS A 51 10.74 23.72 1.33
CA LYS A 51 10.77 25.16 1.50
C LYS A 51 11.20 25.51 2.92
N GLN A 52 12.22 26.35 3.05
CA GLN A 52 12.76 26.81 4.32
C GLN A 52 12.51 28.32 4.47
N THR A 53 11.88 28.67 5.57
CA THR A 53 11.58 30.08 5.96
C THR A 53 12.45 30.55 7.11
N GLY A 54 13.07 29.60 7.82
CA GLY A 54 13.81 29.80 9.06
C GLY A 54 12.94 29.74 10.31
N ARG A 55 11.63 29.51 10.18
CA ARG A 55 10.70 29.27 11.29
C ARG A 55 10.31 27.81 11.33
N VAL A 56 10.79 27.08 12.32
CA VAL A 56 10.54 25.63 12.45
C VAL A 56 9.17 25.34 13.08
N ALA A 57 8.71 26.20 14.01
CA ALA A 57 7.46 26.03 14.77
C ALA A 57 6.80 27.39 15.00
N LEU A 58 5.57 27.36 15.50
CA LEU A 58 4.87 28.55 16.02
C LEU A 58 5.64 29.16 17.18
N GLU A 59 5.55 30.49 17.34
CA GLU A 59 6.22 31.19 18.43
C GLU A 59 5.44 31.02 19.74
N ASP A 60 6.11 31.20 20.89
CA ASP A 60 5.46 31.17 22.19
C ASP A 60 4.33 32.20 22.26
N GLY A 61 3.12 31.72 22.55
CA GLY A 61 1.90 32.54 22.61
C GLY A 61 1.15 32.64 21.28
N GLU A 62 1.68 32.18 20.18
CA GLU A 62 0.95 32.00 18.92
C GLU A 62 0.12 30.71 18.99
N THR A 63 -1.19 30.84 18.80
CA THR A 63 -2.09 29.67 18.82
C THR A 63 -2.77 29.52 17.47
N LYS A 64 -2.60 28.35 16.84
CA LYS A 64 -3.29 27.94 15.62
C LYS A 64 -3.96 26.61 15.86
N THR A 65 -5.24 26.53 15.58
CA THR A 65 -6.07 25.35 15.80
C THR A 65 -6.20 24.53 14.54
N VAL A 66 -6.04 23.20 14.67
CA VAL A 66 -6.21 22.27 13.55
C VAL A 66 -7.14 21.14 13.95
N LEU A 67 -8.19 20.93 13.17
CA LEU A 67 -8.99 19.72 13.25
C LEU A 67 -8.53 18.71 12.19
N VAL A 68 -8.16 17.51 12.63
CA VAL A 68 -7.86 16.38 11.74
C VAL A 68 -9.04 15.42 11.79
N VAL A 69 -9.74 15.25 10.66
CA VAL A 69 -10.93 14.39 10.55
C VAL A 69 -10.54 13.05 9.94
N GLY A 70 -10.46 12.03 10.77
CA GLY A 70 -10.04 10.67 10.44
C GLY A 70 -8.69 10.31 11.06
N ALA A 71 -8.69 9.30 11.93
CA ALA A 71 -7.53 8.80 12.66
C ALA A 71 -6.84 7.60 11.99
N GLY A 72 -6.88 7.52 10.65
CA GLY A 72 -6.05 6.62 9.85
C GLY A 72 -4.60 7.14 9.73
N LEU A 73 -3.70 6.38 9.07
CA LEU A 73 -2.28 6.75 8.92
C LEU A 73 -2.07 8.15 8.32
N ALA A 74 -2.95 8.61 7.45
CA ALA A 74 -2.88 9.96 6.89
C ALA A 74 -3.12 11.03 7.97
N GLY A 75 -4.20 10.88 8.75
CA GLY A 75 -4.52 11.81 9.83
C GLY A 75 -3.50 11.76 10.97
N LEU A 76 -3.07 10.56 11.37
CA LEU A 76 -2.05 10.36 12.39
C LEU A 76 -0.72 11.03 11.99
N GLY A 77 -0.29 10.86 10.72
CA GLY A 77 0.91 11.51 10.19
C GLY A 77 0.80 13.04 10.19
N ALA A 78 -0.33 13.58 9.74
CA ALA A 78 -0.58 15.03 9.74
C ALA A 78 -0.62 15.61 11.17
N ALA A 79 -1.34 14.94 12.09
CA ALA A 79 -1.46 15.36 13.48
C ALA A 79 -0.09 15.38 14.18
N CYS A 80 0.76 14.38 13.93
CA CYS A 80 2.10 14.31 14.47
C CYS A 80 2.95 15.51 14.04
N GLU A 81 3.01 15.78 12.75
CA GLU A 81 3.82 16.89 12.22
C GLU A 81 3.36 18.25 12.70
N LEU A 82 2.06 18.46 12.79
CA LEU A 82 1.50 19.75 13.23
C LEU A 82 1.66 19.96 14.75
N ALA A 83 1.43 18.91 15.56
CA ALA A 83 1.62 19.00 17.01
C ALA A 83 3.08 19.29 17.39
N GLU A 84 4.05 18.67 16.71
CA GLU A 84 5.48 18.95 16.92
C GLU A 84 5.88 20.40 16.62
N ARG A 85 5.05 21.13 15.85
CA ARG A 85 5.28 22.52 15.47
C ARG A 85 4.41 23.53 16.24
N GLY A 86 3.80 23.06 17.34
CA GLY A 86 3.08 23.90 18.28
C GLY A 86 1.63 24.21 17.91
N PHE A 87 1.05 23.54 16.91
CA PHE A 87 -0.38 23.66 16.62
C PHE A 87 -1.22 22.99 17.71
N ALA A 88 -2.36 23.58 18.06
CA ALA A 88 -3.38 22.95 18.88
C ALA A 88 -4.20 21.99 18.02
N VAL A 89 -3.86 20.70 18.08
CA VAL A 89 -4.45 19.66 17.22
C VAL A 89 -5.54 18.90 17.95
N THR A 90 -6.72 18.82 17.31
CA THR A 90 -7.81 17.91 17.68
C THR A 90 -7.92 16.86 16.57
N LEU A 91 -7.79 15.58 16.92
CA LEU A 91 -7.91 14.44 16.02
C LEU A 91 -9.21 13.70 16.33
N VAL A 92 -10.10 13.60 15.35
CA VAL A 92 -11.41 12.95 15.53
C VAL A 92 -11.56 11.75 14.60
N ASP A 93 -12.23 10.69 15.06
CA ASP A 93 -12.65 9.57 14.23
C ASP A 93 -14.04 9.09 14.66
N LYS A 94 -14.84 8.65 13.68
CA LYS A 94 -16.17 8.07 13.91
C LYS A 94 -16.13 6.72 14.62
N ASN A 95 -15.04 5.97 14.46
CA ASN A 95 -14.80 4.70 15.14
C ASN A 95 -14.31 4.95 16.58
N ASP A 96 -14.45 3.97 17.43
CA ASP A 96 -13.96 3.96 18.80
C ASP A 96 -12.48 3.49 18.92
N TYR A 97 -11.81 3.30 17.79
CA TYR A 97 -10.41 2.89 17.68
C TYR A 97 -9.63 3.75 16.68
N LEU A 98 -8.30 3.81 16.85
CA LEU A 98 -7.34 4.44 15.95
C LEU A 98 -6.95 3.54 14.80
N GLY A 99 -6.26 4.14 13.80
CA GLY A 99 -5.57 3.41 12.73
C GLY A 99 -6.37 3.29 11.43
N GLY A 100 -7.70 3.48 11.47
CA GLY A 100 -8.53 3.31 10.28
C GLY A 100 -8.38 1.91 9.69
N LYS A 101 -7.85 1.81 8.45
CA LYS A 101 -7.59 0.51 7.79
C LYS A 101 -6.43 -0.31 8.41
N VAL A 102 -5.62 0.26 9.30
CA VAL A 102 -4.64 -0.43 10.15
C VAL A 102 -5.18 -0.59 11.58
N GLY A 103 -6.49 -0.41 11.74
CA GLY A 103 -7.15 -0.44 13.04
C GLY A 103 -7.24 -1.84 13.65
N ALA A 104 -7.34 -1.87 14.99
CA ALA A 104 -7.57 -3.08 15.76
C ALA A 104 -8.61 -2.80 16.84
N TRP A 105 -9.45 -3.79 17.12
CA TRP A 105 -10.53 -3.72 18.11
C TRP A 105 -10.78 -5.08 18.74
N HIS A 106 -11.68 -5.13 19.71
CA HIS A 106 -12.09 -6.38 20.33
C HIS A 106 -13.53 -6.70 19.93
N GLU A 107 -13.80 -7.97 19.62
CA GLU A 107 -15.12 -8.53 19.47
C GLU A 107 -15.36 -9.59 20.56
N GLN A 108 -16.61 -9.94 20.79
CA GLN A 108 -16.97 -11.02 21.70
C GLN A 108 -17.46 -12.23 20.92
N ALA A 109 -16.86 -13.37 21.15
CA ALA A 109 -17.37 -14.65 20.68
C ALA A 109 -18.74 -14.98 21.30
N ALA A 110 -19.45 -15.94 20.73
CA ALA A 110 -20.77 -16.35 21.20
C ALA A 110 -20.76 -16.85 22.68
N ASP A 111 -19.65 -17.35 23.16
CA ASP A 111 -19.44 -17.79 24.56
C ASP A 111 -18.90 -16.69 25.48
N GLY A 112 -18.76 -15.44 24.97
CA GLY A 112 -18.26 -14.29 25.71
C GLY A 112 -16.72 -14.17 25.73
N THR A 113 -15.99 -15.05 25.04
CA THR A 113 -14.52 -14.93 24.91
C THR A 113 -14.15 -13.67 24.14
N PRO A 114 -13.25 -12.79 24.66
CA PRO A 114 -12.78 -11.64 23.92
C PRO A 114 -11.85 -12.09 22.79
N LEU A 115 -12.14 -11.62 21.58
CA LEU A 115 -11.36 -11.89 20.36
C LEU A 115 -10.68 -10.60 19.92
N GLU A 116 -9.35 -10.65 19.73
CA GLU A 116 -8.59 -9.58 19.09
C GLU A 116 -8.80 -9.65 17.58
N VAL A 117 -9.22 -8.54 16.99
CA VAL A 117 -9.53 -8.44 15.56
C VAL A 117 -8.83 -7.21 14.99
N GLU A 118 -8.18 -7.39 13.86
CA GLU A 118 -7.63 -6.30 13.06
C GLU A 118 -8.36 -6.23 11.72
N HIS A 119 -8.16 -5.12 11.03
CA HIS A 119 -8.68 -4.90 9.69
C HIS A 119 -8.12 -5.90 8.64
N GLY A 120 -7.10 -6.64 9.00
CA GLY A 120 -6.39 -7.66 8.24
C GLY A 120 -4.87 -7.51 8.36
N PHE A 121 -4.14 -8.50 7.88
CA PHE A 121 -2.68 -8.50 7.87
C PHE A 121 -2.12 -7.39 6.98
N HIS A 122 -1.13 -6.63 7.48
CA HIS A 122 -0.45 -5.56 6.77
C HIS A 122 1.05 -5.81 6.71
N ALA A 123 1.62 -5.67 5.52
CA ALA A 123 3.05 -5.74 5.27
C ALA A 123 3.67 -4.34 5.31
N PHE A 124 4.55 -4.08 6.26
CA PHE A 124 5.28 -2.82 6.39
C PHE A 124 6.56 -2.88 5.56
N PHE A 125 6.46 -2.50 4.29
CA PHE A 125 7.59 -2.59 3.36
C PHE A 125 8.70 -1.60 3.73
N ARG A 126 9.95 -2.03 3.65
CA ARG A 126 11.12 -1.26 4.09
C ARG A 126 11.44 -0.04 3.23
N HIS A 127 10.85 0.06 2.06
CA HIS A 127 10.95 1.24 1.20
C HIS A 127 9.78 2.22 1.38
N TYR A 128 8.94 2.03 2.38
CA TYR A 128 7.98 3.03 2.83
C TYR A 128 8.71 4.10 3.65
N TYR A 129 9.35 5.05 2.94
CA TYR A 129 10.28 5.98 3.56
C TYR A 129 9.64 6.94 4.55
N ASN A 130 8.49 7.52 4.18
CA ASN A 130 7.77 8.47 5.02
C ASN A 130 7.10 7.75 6.19
N LEU A 131 6.41 6.65 5.91
CA LEU A 131 5.82 5.80 6.94
C LEU A 131 6.89 5.24 7.87
N GLY A 132 8.01 4.73 7.34
CA GLY A 132 9.11 4.18 8.14
C GLY A 132 9.70 5.20 9.12
N ARG A 133 9.84 6.47 8.70
CA ARG A 133 10.29 7.56 9.58
C ARG A 133 9.24 7.92 10.63
N PHE A 134 7.97 7.93 10.25
CA PHE A 134 6.87 8.14 11.18
C PHE A 134 6.83 7.03 12.25
N LEU A 135 6.93 5.76 11.85
CA LEU A 135 6.94 4.63 12.76
C LEU A 135 8.17 4.59 13.69
N ASP A 136 9.33 5.00 13.18
CA ASP A 136 10.57 5.11 13.98
C ASP A 136 10.43 6.20 15.06
N ARG A 137 9.96 7.38 14.66
CA ARG A 137 9.76 8.55 15.53
C ARG A 137 8.72 8.32 16.60
N THR A 138 7.64 7.60 16.28
CA THR A 138 6.56 7.27 17.21
C THR A 138 6.83 6.02 18.06
N GLY A 139 8.02 5.41 17.96
CA GLY A 139 8.40 4.26 18.75
C GLY A 139 7.81 2.92 18.32
N VAL A 140 7.21 2.83 17.14
CA VAL A 140 6.60 1.60 16.60
C VAL A 140 7.66 0.62 16.08
N LYS A 141 8.73 1.11 15.46
CA LYS A 141 9.72 0.28 14.75
C LYS A 141 10.32 -0.87 15.57
N PRO A 142 10.61 -0.71 16.88
CA PRO A 142 11.10 -1.84 17.70
C PRO A 142 10.09 -2.98 17.88
N HIS A 143 8.81 -2.76 17.59
CA HIS A 143 7.74 -3.76 17.70
C HIS A 143 7.46 -4.49 16.38
N LEU A 144 8.24 -4.20 15.34
CA LEU A 144 8.13 -4.86 14.04
C LEU A 144 9.18 -5.97 13.91
N GLU A 145 8.75 -7.13 13.44
CA GLU A 145 9.60 -8.26 13.10
C GLU A 145 9.77 -8.39 11.59
N ALA A 146 10.99 -8.77 11.16
CA ALA A 146 11.29 -9.02 9.76
C ALA A 146 10.66 -10.33 9.29
N ILE A 147 10.01 -10.32 8.12
CA ILE A 147 9.60 -11.56 7.51
C ILE A 147 10.82 -12.33 6.97
N ASP A 148 10.95 -13.59 7.34
CA ASP A 148 12.04 -14.46 6.89
C ASP A 148 11.76 -15.05 5.50
N ASP A 149 10.48 -15.32 5.23
CA ASP A 149 10.02 -15.93 3.99
C ASP A 149 8.53 -15.66 3.80
N TYR A 150 8.09 -15.66 2.56
CA TYR A 150 6.68 -15.80 2.20
C TYR A 150 6.58 -16.70 0.95
N LEU A 151 5.44 -17.37 0.82
CA LEU A 151 5.22 -18.36 -0.23
C LEU A 151 4.12 -17.93 -1.18
N ILE A 152 4.20 -18.46 -2.41
CA ILE A 152 3.05 -18.56 -3.32
C ILE A 152 2.74 -20.05 -3.49
N LEU A 153 1.50 -20.43 -3.20
CA LEU A 153 0.98 -21.78 -3.44
C LEU A 153 0.17 -21.81 -4.73
N GLU A 154 0.62 -22.60 -5.70
CA GLU A 154 -0.15 -22.85 -6.92
C GLU A 154 -1.23 -23.91 -6.68
N LYS A 155 -2.30 -23.89 -7.48
CA LYS A 155 -3.42 -24.87 -7.46
C LYS A 155 -2.97 -26.32 -7.62
N ASN A 156 -1.85 -26.53 -8.29
CA ASN A 156 -1.28 -27.85 -8.53
C ASN A 156 -0.39 -28.35 -7.37
N GLY A 157 -0.34 -27.63 -6.24
CA GLY A 157 0.46 -27.95 -5.07
C GLY A 157 1.93 -27.49 -5.16
N ARG A 158 2.32 -26.81 -6.24
CA ARG A 158 3.66 -26.23 -6.36
C ARG A 158 3.80 -25.05 -5.41
N ARG A 159 5.02 -24.88 -4.83
CA ARG A 159 5.33 -23.84 -3.86
C ARG A 159 6.50 -23.01 -4.37
N TRP A 160 6.37 -21.68 -4.27
CA TRP A 160 7.43 -20.72 -4.56
C TRP A 160 7.78 -19.99 -3.28
N SER A 161 9.04 -20.06 -2.87
CA SER A 161 9.56 -19.33 -1.70
C SER A 161 10.29 -18.07 -2.17
N PHE A 162 10.11 -16.99 -1.44
CA PHE A 162 10.85 -15.75 -1.60
C PHE A 162 12.07 -15.66 -0.67
N ARG A 163 12.34 -16.72 0.10
CA ARG A 163 13.59 -16.83 0.86
C ARG A 163 14.77 -16.84 -0.11
N ASP A 164 15.76 -16.04 0.16
CA ASP A 164 16.98 -15.94 -0.67
C ASP A 164 16.76 -15.45 -2.12
N VAL A 165 15.60 -14.91 -2.49
CA VAL A 165 15.39 -14.28 -3.79
C VAL A 165 16.21 -13.00 -3.88
N GLU A 166 16.86 -12.78 -5.02
CA GLU A 166 17.50 -11.48 -5.34
C GLU A 166 16.44 -10.38 -5.35
N THR A 167 16.65 -9.32 -4.56
CA THR A 167 15.68 -8.22 -4.39
C THR A 167 16.06 -6.96 -5.16
N SER A 168 17.30 -6.87 -5.67
CA SER A 168 17.74 -5.70 -6.45
C SER A 168 16.87 -5.52 -7.70
N PRO A 169 16.47 -4.29 -8.04
CA PRO A 169 15.67 -3.99 -9.22
C PRO A 169 16.22 -4.62 -10.50
N VAL A 170 15.35 -5.12 -11.36
CA VAL A 170 15.67 -5.88 -12.60
C VAL A 170 16.31 -7.24 -12.33
N LEU A 171 17.24 -7.36 -11.37
CA LEU A 171 17.88 -8.63 -11.05
C LEU A 171 16.90 -9.57 -10.34
N ASN A 172 15.96 -9.03 -9.54
CA ASN A 172 14.84 -9.77 -8.98
C ASN A 172 14.01 -10.44 -10.09
N LEU A 173 13.78 -9.76 -11.21
CA LEU A 173 13.07 -10.34 -12.35
C LEU A 173 13.85 -11.50 -12.97
N LEU A 174 15.18 -11.35 -13.10
CA LEU A 174 16.05 -12.43 -13.58
C LEU A 174 16.06 -13.62 -12.62
N ALA A 175 16.08 -13.37 -11.31
CA ALA A 175 16.05 -14.38 -10.28
C ALA A 175 14.71 -15.15 -10.31
N LEU A 176 13.57 -14.47 -10.39
CA LEU A 176 12.25 -15.07 -10.51
C LEU A 176 12.11 -15.92 -11.78
N ALA A 177 12.67 -15.47 -12.90
CA ALA A 177 12.70 -16.26 -14.12
C ALA A 177 13.60 -17.50 -13.99
N SER A 178 14.78 -17.38 -13.37
CA SER A 178 15.70 -18.50 -13.15
C SER A 178 15.14 -19.52 -12.16
N ALA A 179 14.35 -19.07 -11.18
CA ALA A 179 13.57 -19.94 -10.31
C ALA A 179 12.43 -20.65 -11.06
N GLY A 180 12.10 -20.23 -12.30
CA GLY A 180 11.12 -20.84 -13.16
C GLY A 180 9.69 -20.34 -12.97
N LEU A 181 9.50 -19.19 -12.27
CA LEU A 181 8.20 -18.56 -12.11
C LEU A 181 7.63 -18.11 -13.48
N TYR A 182 8.52 -17.64 -14.38
CA TYR A 182 8.20 -17.39 -15.79
C TYR A 182 9.43 -17.63 -16.68
N ARG A 183 9.25 -17.63 -18.00
CA ARG A 183 10.34 -17.86 -18.97
C ARG A 183 10.58 -16.62 -19.82
N PHE A 184 11.82 -16.12 -19.87
CA PHE A 184 12.18 -14.98 -20.72
C PHE A 184 11.82 -15.17 -22.18
N ARG A 185 11.99 -16.37 -22.72
CA ARG A 185 11.60 -16.66 -24.11
C ARG A 185 10.12 -16.38 -24.39
N ASP A 186 9.25 -16.60 -23.41
CA ASP A 186 7.82 -16.39 -23.56
C ASP A 186 7.52 -14.89 -23.71
N ILE A 187 8.29 -14.01 -23.03
CA ILE A 187 8.23 -12.56 -23.20
C ILE A 187 8.73 -12.16 -24.58
N LEU A 188 9.88 -12.71 -25.02
CA LEU A 188 10.47 -12.38 -26.31
C LEU A 188 9.65 -12.85 -27.49
N LEU A 189 8.84 -13.89 -27.33
CA LEU A 189 7.98 -14.46 -28.35
C LEU A 189 6.58 -13.84 -28.37
N THR A 190 6.24 -13.00 -27.40
CA THR A 190 4.94 -12.30 -27.43
C THR A 190 4.89 -11.31 -28.61
N PRO A 191 3.76 -11.25 -29.35
CA PRO A 191 3.63 -10.36 -30.53
C PRO A 191 3.91 -8.88 -30.20
N ALA A 192 3.55 -8.48 -29.00
CA ALA A 192 3.70 -7.09 -28.53
C ALA A 192 4.93 -6.92 -27.59
N VAL A 193 6.01 -7.67 -27.80
CA VAL A 193 7.25 -7.54 -27.00
C VAL A 193 7.76 -6.10 -26.93
N HIS A 194 7.51 -5.32 -27.97
CA HIS A 194 7.92 -3.91 -28.05
C HIS A 194 7.13 -2.99 -27.12
N GLU A 195 6.01 -3.45 -26.57
CA GLU A 195 5.20 -2.72 -25.58
C GLU A 195 5.58 -3.09 -24.14
N MET A 196 6.36 -4.15 -23.94
CA MET A 196 6.76 -4.59 -22.59
C MET A 196 7.72 -3.60 -21.90
N ASP A 197 8.29 -2.66 -22.62
CA ASP A 197 9.13 -1.60 -22.05
C ASP A 197 8.37 -0.69 -21.08
N VAL A 198 7.03 -0.63 -21.14
CA VAL A 198 6.20 0.15 -20.19
C VAL A 198 6.44 -0.23 -18.74
N PHE A 199 6.70 -1.52 -18.46
CA PHE A 199 6.97 -1.97 -17.10
C PHE A 199 8.28 -1.44 -16.51
N LEU A 200 9.26 -1.08 -17.36
CA LEU A 200 10.57 -0.57 -16.95
C LEU A 200 10.74 0.94 -17.17
N ALA A 201 9.75 1.60 -17.76
CA ALA A 201 9.82 2.99 -18.20
C ALA A 201 8.79 3.88 -17.50
N TYR A 202 8.46 3.60 -16.25
CA TYR A 202 7.50 4.39 -15.49
C TYR A 202 7.87 5.89 -15.51
N ASP A 203 6.90 6.72 -15.71
CA ASP A 203 6.85 8.14 -15.42
C ASP A 203 5.40 8.51 -15.13
N ARG A 204 5.13 9.22 -14.04
CA ARG A 204 3.76 9.45 -13.60
C ARG A 204 2.86 10.05 -14.69
N ALA A 205 3.30 11.15 -15.29
CA ALA A 205 2.47 11.87 -16.26
C ALA A 205 2.23 11.04 -17.52
N GLN A 206 3.30 10.44 -18.06
CA GLN A 206 3.22 9.65 -19.28
C GLN A 206 2.48 8.32 -19.07
N THR A 207 2.78 7.59 -18.00
CA THR A 207 2.17 6.28 -17.72
C THR A 207 0.66 6.42 -17.58
N PHE A 208 0.19 7.44 -16.83
CA PHE A 208 -1.25 7.65 -16.67
C PHE A 208 -1.91 8.19 -17.95
N ALA A 209 -1.25 9.06 -18.70
CA ALA A 209 -1.78 9.53 -19.98
C ALA A 209 -1.94 8.40 -21.01
N GLU A 210 -1.01 7.45 -21.05
CA GLU A 210 -1.02 6.35 -22.01
C GLU A 210 -1.89 5.16 -21.59
N LEU A 211 -1.94 4.82 -20.29
CA LEU A 211 -2.40 3.51 -19.80
C LEU A 211 -3.56 3.56 -18.80
N ASP A 212 -3.96 4.75 -18.28
CA ASP A 212 -5.08 4.83 -17.33
C ASP A 212 -6.45 4.56 -17.96
N GLY A 213 -6.55 4.66 -19.29
CA GLY A 213 -7.76 4.34 -20.04
C GLY A 213 -7.97 2.86 -20.36
N GLU A 214 -7.01 1.99 -20.03
CA GLU A 214 -7.03 0.55 -20.32
C GLU A 214 -6.90 -0.25 -19.02
N SER A 215 -7.68 -1.34 -18.89
CA SER A 215 -7.51 -2.27 -17.77
C SER A 215 -6.32 -3.21 -17.99
N TYR A 216 -5.78 -3.75 -16.89
CA TYR A 216 -4.72 -4.76 -16.97
C TYR A 216 -5.16 -5.98 -17.81
N GLU A 217 -6.39 -6.47 -17.67
CA GLU A 217 -6.88 -7.59 -18.47
C GLU A 217 -6.98 -7.25 -19.95
N ALA A 218 -7.45 -6.05 -20.32
CA ALA A 218 -7.48 -5.59 -21.72
C ALA A 218 -6.07 -5.52 -22.31
N PHE A 219 -5.12 -4.92 -21.58
CA PHE A 219 -3.70 -4.90 -21.96
C PHE A 219 -3.14 -6.33 -22.14
N ALA A 220 -3.36 -7.22 -21.18
CA ALA A 220 -2.85 -8.58 -21.20
C ALA A 220 -3.40 -9.41 -22.38
N ARG A 221 -4.68 -9.19 -22.75
CA ARG A 221 -5.29 -9.82 -23.94
C ARG A 221 -4.72 -9.25 -25.23
N ARG A 222 -4.67 -7.93 -25.35
CA ARG A 222 -4.18 -7.23 -26.55
C ARG A 222 -2.72 -7.56 -26.86
N THR A 223 -1.90 -7.62 -25.83
CA THR A 223 -0.46 -7.94 -25.95
C THR A 223 -0.18 -9.44 -25.97
N GLN A 224 -1.19 -10.29 -25.80
CA GLN A 224 -1.05 -11.74 -25.65
C GLN A 224 -0.02 -12.10 -24.56
N LEU A 225 -0.14 -11.45 -23.39
CA LEU A 225 0.77 -11.62 -22.28
C LEU A 225 0.84 -13.12 -21.88
N PRO A 226 2.04 -13.73 -21.80
CA PRO A 226 2.19 -15.15 -21.48
C PRO A 226 1.55 -15.54 -20.15
N ALA A 227 0.95 -16.74 -20.09
CA ALA A 227 0.23 -17.23 -18.91
C ALA A 227 1.09 -17.22 -17.63
N SER A 228 2.39 -17.52 -17.75
CA SER A 228 3.34 -17.49 -16.63
C SER A 228 3.52 -16.09 -16.06
N LEU A 229 3.58 -15.05 -16.90
CA LEU A 229 3.62 -13.65 -16.45
C LEU A 229 2.27 -13.20 -15.90
N ARG A 230 1.16 -13.66 -16.49
CA ARG A 230 -0.17 -13.37 -15.96
C ARG A 230 -0.34 -13.87 -14.53
N LEU A 231 0.21 -15.04 -14.19
CA LEU A 231 0.19 -15.56 -12.82
C LEU A 231 0.87 -14.58 -11.83
N VAL A 232 2.09 -14.15 -12.19
CA VAL A 232 2.84 -13.18 -11.36
C VAL A 232 2.06 -11.89 -11.16
N PHE A 233 1.61 -11.29 -12.28
CA PHE A 233 0.90 -10.01 -12.22
C PHE A 233 -0.49 -10.15 -11.59
N ASN A 234 -1.21 -11.25 -11.79
CA ASN A 234 -2.52 -11.46 -11.15
C ASN A 234 -2.39 -11.57 -9.63
N THR A 235 -1.40 -12.33 -9.13
CA THR A 235 -1.17 -12.46 -7.68
C THR A 235 -0.82 -11.10 -7.08
N PHE A 236 0.01 -10.32 -7.77
CA PHE A 236 0.40 -8.98 -7.35
C PHE A 236 -0.75 -7.96 -7.48
N ALA A 237 -1.48 -7.99 -8.60
CA ALA A 237 -2.54 -7.02 -8.89
C ALA A 237 -3.69 -7.07 -7.89
N ARG A 238 -4.03 -8.26 -7.38
CA ARG A 238 -5.12 -8.43 -6.41
C ARG A 238 -4.88 -7.69 -5.10
N ALA A 239 -3.62 -7.54 -4.68
CA ALA A 239 -3.28 -6.74 -3.51
C ALA A 239 -3.70 -5.25 -3.62
N PHE A 240 -4.23 -4.83 -4.79
CA PHE A 240 -4.81 -3.50 -5.00
C PHE A 240 -6.35 -3.50 -5.02
N PHE A 241 -6.97 -4.55 -4.49
CA PHE A 241 -8.42 -4.61 -4.27
C PHE A 241 -9.24 -4.36 -5.54
N ALA A 242 -8.79 -4.93 -6.67
CA ALA A 242 -9.47 -4.87 -7.94
C ALA A 242 -9.21 -6.14 -8.78
N ASP A 243 -10.23 -6.62 -9.46
CA ASP A 243 -10.06 -7.65 -10.47
C ASP A 243 -9.31 -7.09 -11.69
N ALA A 244 -8.69 -7.97 -12.45
CA ALA A 244 -7.82 -7.63 -13.58
C ALA A 244 -8.53 -6.80 -14.67
N ASP A 245 -9.83 -6.95 -14.84
CA ASP A 245 -10.66 -6.21 -15.79
C ASP A 245 -11.04 -4.79 -15.32
N ARG A 246 -10.90 -4.50 -14.03
CA ARG A 246 -11.16 -3.19 -13.43
C ARG A 246 -9.89 -2.42 -13.12
N LEU A 247 -8.81 -3.10 -12.77
CA LEU A 247 -7.54 -2.49 -12.41
C LEU A 247 -6.95 -1.69 -13.58
N SER A 248 -6.69 -0.40 -13.38
CA SER A 248 -5.98 0.43 -14.35
C SER A 248 -4.58 -0.12 -14.64
N MET A 249 -4.23 -0.24 -15.92
CA MET A 249 -2.88 -0.65 -16.33
C MET A 249 -1.82 0.34 -15.84
N ALA A 250 -2.14 1.64 -15.77
CA ALA A 250 -1.24 2.65 -15.23
C ALA A 250 -0.95 2.44 -13.74
N GLU A 251 -1.98 2.09 -12.96
CA GLU A 251 -1.84 1.77 -11.52
C GLU A 251 -1.00 0.50 -11.33
N LEU A 252 -1.16 -0.51 -12.19
CA LEU A 252 -0.33 -1.72 -12.16
C LEU A 252 1.14 -1.39 -12.45
N VAL A 253 1.42 -0.59 -13.48
CA VAL A 253 2.80 -0.17 -13.83
C VAL A 253 3.42 0.66 -12.71
N LYS A 254 2.67 1.60 -12.13
CA LYS A 254 3.11 2.37 -10.95
C LYS A 254 3.47 1.46 -9.79
N SER A 255 2.61 0.50 -9.49
CA SER A 255 2.80 -0.44 -8.39
C SER A 255 4.00 -1.35 -8.63
N PHE A 256 4.15 -1.84 -9.87
CA PHE A 256 5.29 -2.66 -10.26
C PHE A 256 6.61 -1.89 -10.15
N HIS A 257 6.63 -0.63 -10.62
CA HIS A 257 7.76 0.26 -10.41
C HIS A 257 8.09 0.42 -8.93
N PHE A 258 7.08 0.73 -8.11
CA PHE A 258 7.24 1.01 -6.69
C PHE A 258 7.79 -0.19 -5.90
N TYR A 259 7.26 -1.40 -6.11
CA TYR A 259 7.65 -2.58 -5.33
C TYR A 259 8.81 -3.37 -5.93
N TYR A 260 8.91 -3.49 -7.25
CA TYR A 260 9.89 -4.40 -7.89
C TYR A 260 11.10 -3.70 -8.47
N LEU A 261 10.98 -2.41 -8.86
CA LEU A 261 11.98 -1.78 -9.72
C LEU A 261 12.68 -0.56 -9.11
N SER A 262 12.26 -0.12 -7.95
CA SER A 262 12.72 1.15 -7.40
C SER A 262 13.51 1.05 -6.10
N HIS A 263 13.67 -0.15 -5.54
CA HIS A 263 14.39 -0.36 -4.29
C HIS A 263 14.89 -1.80 -4.11
N ASP A 264 16.07 -1.98 -3.48
CA ASP A 264 16.61 -3.30 -3.14
C ASP A 264 15.78 -4.06 -2.10
N HIS A 265 14.93 -3.35 -1.33
CA HIS A 265 14.08 -3.92 -0.30
C HIS A 265 12.58 -3.79 -0.62
N GLY A 266 12.22 -3.53 -1.87
CA GLY A 266 10.83 -3.33 -2.28
C GLY A 266 9.94 -4.57 -2.15
N LEU A 267 10.55 -5.75 -2.04
CA LEU A 267 9.86 -7.03 -1.80
C LEU A 267 10.01 -7.53 -0.37
N ILE A 268 10.71 -6.79 0.50
CA ILE A 268 10.95 -7.16 1.89
C ILE A 268 10.08 -6.28 2.78
N TYR A 269 9.39 -6.90 3.72
CA TYR A 269 8.55 -6.20 4.67
C TYR A 269 8.75 -6.74 6.09
N ASP A 270 8.32 -5.94 7.02
CA ASP A 270 8.22 -6.28 8.43
C ASP A 270 6.72 -6.41 8.79
N TYR A 271 6.41 -7.07 9.89
CA TYR A 271 5.06 -7.22 10.41
C TYR A 271 5.05 -6.99 11.93
N PRO A 272 3.92 -6.60 12.54
CA PRO A 272 3.84 -6.40 13.99
C PRO A 272 4.08 -7.70 14.75
N ALA A 273 4.91 -7.64 15.80
CA ALA A 273 5.24 -8.78 16.67
C ALA A 273 4.09 -9.21 17.57
N GLU A 274 3.14 -8.29 17.82
CA GLU A 274 1.92 -8.47 18.60
C GLU A 274 0.73 -7.91 17.81
N ASP A 275 -0.46 -7.85 18.41
CA ASP A 275 -1.61 -7.17 17.83
C ASP A 275 -1.31 -5.69 17.49
N TYR A 276 -2.08 -5.14 16.57
CA TYR A 276 -1.83 -3.76 16.08
C TYR A 276 -2.06 -2.71 17.16
N GLN A 277 -2.96 -2.96 18.12
CA GLN A 277 -3.22 -2.02 19.22
C GLN A 277 -1.96 -1.88 20.08
N THR A 278 -1.31 -2.99 20.39
CA THR A 278 -0.08 -3.03 21.23
C THR A 278 1.15 -2.57 20.44
N SER A 279 1.33 -3.11 19.22
CA SER A 279 2.57 -2.92 18.46
C SER A 279 2.63 -1.60 17.70
N VAL A 280 1.49 -1.06 17.26
CA VAL A 280 1.44 0.08 16.34
C VAL A 280 0.68 1.27 16.94
N LEU A 281 -0.58 1.06 17.29
CA LEU A 281 -1.48 2.18 17.62
C LEU A 281 -1.24 2.75 19.01
N GLY A 282 -0.90 1.91 19.99
CA GLY A 282 -0.57 2.33 21.35
C GLY A 282 0.62 3.29 21.41
N PRO A 283 1.78 2.93 20.83
CA PRO A 283 2.93 3.84 20.74
C PRO A 283 2.62 5.15 20.04
N ILE A 284 1.89 5.12 18.90
CA ILE A 284 1.49 6.34 18.17
C ILE A 284 0.58 7.21 19.05
N ARG A 285 -0.41 6.62 19.70
CA ARG A 285 -1.32 7.31 20.60
C ARG A 285 -0.58 8.03 21.72
N ALA A 286 0.27 7.29 22.44
CA ALA A 286 1.08 7.85 23.53
C ALA A 286 1.95 9.02 23.06
N TYR A 287 2.57 8.89 21.88
CA TYR A 287 3.39 9.94 21.28
C TYR A 287 2.61 11.22 20.98
N LEU A 288 1.38 11.09 20.46
CA LEU A 288 0.51 12.23 20.14
C LEU A 288 -0.04 12.89 21.42
N GLU A 289 -0.50 12.10 22.40
CA GLU A 289 -1.01 12.58 23.67
C GLU A 289 0.07 13.34 24.47
N GLU A 290 1.32 12.86 24.47
CA GLU A 290 2.47 13.55 25.08
C GLU A 290 2.69 14.94 24.47
N ARG A 291 2.30 15.13 23.20
CA ARG A 291 2.42 16.42 22.48
C ARG A 291 1.14 17.25 22.52
N GLY A 292 0.20 16.89 23.37
CA GLY A 292 -1.03 17.65 23.61
C GLY A 292 -2.10 17.48 22.54
N VAL A 293 -1.99 16.50 21.65
CA VAL A 293 -3.06 16.22 20.68
C VAL A 293 -4.29 15.71 21.44
N GLN A 294 -5.43 16.35 21.21
CA GLN A 294 -6.71 15.89 21.73
C GLN A 294 -7.28 14.84 20.79
N ILE A 295 -7.46 13.61 21.27
CA ILE A 295 -7.96 12.48 20.48
C ILE A 295 -9.39 12.18 20.91
N GLU A 296 -10.34 12.34 19.99
CA GLU A 296 -11.76 12.12 20.22
C GLU A 296 -12.29 11.03 19.29
N LEU A 297 -12.39 9.82 19.81
CA LEU A 297 -12.94 8.67 19.11
C LEU A 297 -14.46 8.59 19.30
N GLY A 298 -15.15 7.95 18.34
CA GLY A 298 -16.63 7.90 18.32
C GLY A 298 -17.28 9.23 17.90
N ARG A 299 -16.48 10.23 17.47
CA ARG A 299 -16.98 11.54 17.01
C ARG A 299 -17.13 11.55 15.50
N THR A 300 -18.36 11.75 15.01
CA THR A 300 -18.67 11.98 13.59
C THR A 300 -18.70 13.48 13.32
N VAL A 301 -18.12 13.91 12.21
CA VAL A 301 -18.22 15.28 11.69
C VAL A 301 -19.35 15.31 10.67
N ASP A 302 -20.32 16.21 10.87
CA ASP A 302 -21.52 16.26 10.04
C ASP A 302 -21.36 17.17 8.80
N ALA A 303 -20.70 18.34 8.94
CA ALA A 303 -20.54 19.27 7.84
C ALA A 303 -19.33 20.18 8.01
N LEU A 304 -18.77 20.64 6.88
CA LEU A 304 -17.74 21.68 6.79
C LEU A 304 -18.36 23.00 6.33
N VAL A 305 -18.14 24.06 7.07
CA VAL A 305 -18.65 25.41 6.76
C VAL A 305 -17.46 26.36 6.59
N PRO A 306 -16.98 26.59 5.36
CA PRO A 306 -15.93 27.58 5.11
C PRO A 306 -16.35 28.98 5.56
N ARG A 307 -15.43 29.67 6.28
CA ARG A 307 -15.57 31.05 6.73
C ARG A 307 -14.57 31.95 5.99
N GLU A 308 -14.59 33.23 6.26
CA GLU A 308 -13.57 34.15 5.73
C GLU A 308 -12.16 33.78 6.22
N GLN A 309 -12.09 33.33 7.47
CA GLN A 309 -10.88 32.79 8.07
C GLN A 309 -11.23 31.44 8.69
N GLY A 310 -10.53 30.36 8.23
CA GLY A 310 -10.72 29.01 8.73
C GLY A 310 -12.01 28.30 8.31
N ILE A 311 -12.32 27.25 9.01
CA ILE A 311 -13.45 26.33 8.77
C ILE A 311 -14.21 26.13 10.08
N GLU A 312 -15.53 26.27 10.05
CA GLU A 312 -16.39 25.87 11.15
C GLU A 312 -16.85 24.43 10.96
N VAL A 313 -16.75 23.65 12.02
CA VAL A 313 -17.16 22.24 12.08
C VAL A 313 -17.95 22.04 13.36
N ASP A 314 -19.21 21.60 13.26
CA ASP A 314 -20.11 21.32 14.39
C ASP A 314 -20.25 22.51 15.38
N GLY A 315 -20.17 23.76 14.86
CA GLY A 315 -20.26 24.99 15.65
C GLY A 315 -18.94 25.48 16.26
N GLU A 316 -17.84 24.75 16.09
CA GLU A 316 -16.51 25.14 16.50
C GLU A 316 -15.69 25.66 15.30
N SER A 317 -14.87 26.68 15.50
CA SER A 317 -14.04 27.28 14.44
C SER A 317 -12.60 26.81 14.57
N TYR A 318 -12.02 26.38 13.45
CA TYR A 318 -10.63 25.96 13.34
C TYR A 318 -9.91 26.79 12.27
N ASP A 319 -8.65 27.15 12.51
CA ASP A 319 -7.82 27.81 11.50
C ASP A 319 -7.60 26.89 10.29
N HIS A 320 -7.40 25.59 10.55
CA HIS A 320 -7.19 24.59 9.52
C HIS A 320 -7.97 23.31 9.79
N VAL A 321 -8.39 22.63 8.72
CA VAL A 321 -8.98 21.30 8.74
C VAL A 321 -8.24 20.39 7.78
N VAL A 322 -7.81 19.23 8.25
CA VAL A 322 -7.28 18.13 7.43
C VAL A 322 -8.37 17.08 7.28
N LEU A 323 -8.94 16.94 6.09
CA LEU A 323 -9.90 15.87 5.79
C LEU A 323 -9.15 14.59 5.42
N ALA A 324 -8.98 13.68 6.39
CA ALA A 324 -8.19 12.46 6.30
C ALA A 324 -9.04 11.17 6.42
N THR A 325 -10.29 11.24 6.02
CA THR A 325 -11.23 10.12 6.03
C THR A 325 -11.01 9.13 4.87
N THR A 326 -11.80 8.06 4.80
CA THR A 326 -11.89 7.22 3.60
C THR A 326 -12.53 8.00 2.43
N ALA A 327 -12.38 7.50 1.19
CA ALA A 327 -13.06 8.06 0.03
C ALA A 327 -14.59 8.17 0.22
N ALA A 328 -15.20 7.16 0.83
CA ALA A 328 -16.63 7.18 1.17
C ALA A 328 -16.98 8.25 2.21
N GLY A 329 -16.14 8.42 3.25
CA GLY A 329 -16.32 9.46 4.26
C GLY A 329 -16.16 10.86 3.67
N ALA A 330 -15.16 11.07 2.81
CA ALA A 330 -14.96 12.35 2.13
C ALA A 330 -16.14 12.71 1.22
N ARG A 331 -16.69 11.72 0.50
CA ARG A 331 -17.89 11.89 -0.33
C ARG A 331 -19.11 12.24 0.52
N ALA A 332 -19.37 11.49 1.59
CA ALA A 332 -20.50 11.75 2.48
C ALA A 332 -20.43 13.16 3.08
N LEU A 333 -19.25 13.58 3.54
CA LEU A 333 -19.04 14.91 4.09
C LEU A 333 -19.20 16.02 3.04
N ALA A 334 -18.78 15.78 1.80
CA ALA A 334 -19.02 16.70 0.69
C ALA A 334 -20.52 16.85 0.36
N GLU A 335 -21.31 15.76 0.47
CA GLU A 335 -22.76 15.75 0.25
C GLU A 335 -23.50 16.49 1.37
N SER A 336 -23.06 16.34 2.62
CA SER A 336 -23.66 16.99 3.80
C SER A 336 -23.19 18.43 4.04
N SER A 337 -22.29 18.98 3.21
CA SER A 337 -21.69 20.31 3.36
C SER A 337 -22.16 21.32 2.30
N PRO A 338 -23.41 21.85 2.36
CA PRO A 338 -23.93 22.76 1.32
C PRO A 338 -23.16 24.10 1.27
N ALA A 339 -22.57 24.53 2.38
CA ALA A 339 -21.73 25.73 2.41
C ALA A 339 -20.43 25.51 1.63
N LEU A 340 -19.80 24.34 1.76
CA LEU A 340 -18.63 23.96 0.98
C LEU A 340 -18.98 23.87 -0.51
N ALA A 341 -20.14 23.28 -0.86
CA ALA A 341 -20.59 23.17 -2.24
C ALA A 341 -20.79 24.55 -2.92
N ARG A 342 -21.29 25.54 -2.19
CA ARG A 342 -21.40 26.92 -2.71
C ARG A 342 -20.04 27.61 -2.88
N ARG A 343 -19.09 27.32 -1.98
CA ARG A 343 -17.76 27.97 -1.98
C ARG A 343 -16.80 27.35 -2.98
N ALA A 344 -16.85 26.02 -3.17
CA ALA A 344 -15.95 25.25 -4.01
C ALA A 344 -16.68 24.09 -4.71
N PRO A 345 -17.55 24.38 -5.71
CA PRO A 345 -18.36 23.35 -6.38
C PRO A 345 -17.52 22.28 -7.07
N GLU A 346 -16.40 22.65 -7.69
CA GLU A 346 -15.49 21.72 -8.37
C GLU A 346 -14.83 20.74 -7.40
N LEU A 347 -14.46 21.21 -6.20
CA LEU A 347 -13.93 20.35 -5.14
C LEU A 347 -14.98 19.33 -4.69
N VAL A 348 -16.21 19.78 -4.46
CA VAL A 348 -17.32 18.91 -4.02
C VAL A 348 -17.66 17.89 -5.12
N GLU A 349 -17.62 18.27 -6.39
CA GLU A 349 -17.79 17.36 -7.51
C GLU A 349 -16.68 16.29 -7.53
N ALA A 350 -15.41 16.69 -7.39
CA ALA A 350 -14.28 15.78 -7.33
C ALA A 350 -14.40 14.80 -6.14
N LEU A 351 -14.83 15.26 -4.97
CA LEU A 351 -15.05 14.40 -3.80
C LEU A 351 -16.23 13.42 -4.02
N ARG A 352 -17.32 13.84 -4.68
CA ARG A 352 -18.45 12.99 -5.05
C ARG A 352 -18.08 11.92 -6.07
N ASP A 353 -17.13 12.22 -6.94
CA ASP A 353 -16.64 11.29 -7.96
C ASP A 353 -15.70 10.22 -7.42
N LEU A 354 -15.24 10.31 -6.17
CA LEU A 354 -14.43 9.28 -5.53
C LEU A 354 -15.20 7.95 -5.48
N ARG A 355 -14.51 6.88 -5.81
CA ARG A 355 -15.09 5.52 -5.79
C ARG A 355 -14.32 4.65 -4.81
N ALA A 356 -15.06 3.75 -4.16
CA ALA A 356 -14.48 2.62 -3.46
C ALA A 356 -13.96 1.58 -4.45
N GLY A 357 -12.97 0.80 -4.03
CA GLY A 357 -12.54 -0.43 -4.70
C GLY A 357 -13.63 -1.50 -4.66
N GLN A 358 -13.30 -2.69 -5.14
CA GLN A 358 -14.18 -3.84 -4.95
C GLN A 358 -14.27 -4.20 -3.47
N ARG A 359 -15.36 -4.87 -3.10
CA ARG A 359 -15.45 -5.47 -1.76
C ARG A 359 -14.28 -6.42 -1.55
N TYR A 360 -13.73 -6.42 -0.37
CA TYR A 360 -12.78 -7.43 0.08
C TYR A 360 -13.30 -8.08 1.34
N SER A 361 -12.76 -9.25 1.64
CA SER A 361 -13.14 -9.99 2.83
C SER A 361 -11.93 -10.52 3.58
N VAL A 362 -12.06 -10.51 4.89
CA VAL A 362 -11.12 -11.12 5.83
C VAL A 362 -11.93 -12.06 6.72
N LEU A 363 -11.57 -13.34 6.73
CA LEU A 363 -12.19 -14.35 7.59
C LEU A 363 -11.12 -14.89 8.55
N ARG A 364 -11.23 -14.55 9.84
CA ARG A 364 -10.37 -15.09 10.89
C ARG A 364 -11.05 -16.27 11.56
N LEU A 365 -10.32 -17.40 11.64
CA LEU A 365 -10.78 -18.66 12.20
C LEU A 365 -9.87 -19.09 13.35
N TRP A 366 -10.49 -19.52 14.45
CA TRP A 366 -9.87 -20.26 15.53
C TRP A 366 -10.26 -21.73 15.37
N LEU A 367 -9.27 -22.59 15.09
CA LEU A 367 -9.46 -24.00 14.76
C LEU A 367 -8.94 -24.89 15.89
N ASP A 368 -9.56 -26.04 16.10
CA ASP A 368 -9.13 -27.06 17.07
C ASP A 368 -7.97 -27.94 16.56
N ARG A 369 -7.29 -27.52 15.51
CA ARG A 369 -6.21 -28.25 14.87
C ARG A 369 -5.11 -27.28 14.45
N ASP A 370 -3.84 -27.68 14.62
CA ASP A 370 -2.73 -26.89 14.08
C ASP A 370 -2.71 -26.97 12.55
N LEU A 371 -2.30 -25.88 11.94
CA LEU A 371 -2.32 -25.69 10.50
C LEU A 371 -1.01 -25.08 10.02
N GLY A 372 -0.52 -25.62 8.90
CA GLY A 372 0.61 -25.03 8.19
C GLY A 372 1.95 -25.17 8.90
N GLU A 373 2.21 -26.27 9.61
CA GLU A 373 3.50 -26.55 10.24
C GLU A 373 4.65 -26.36 9.22
N GLY A 374 5.70 -25.63 9.65
CA GLY A 374 6.87 -25.34 8.82
C GLY A 374 6.66 -24.29 7.71
N LEU A 375 5.47 -23.68 7.60
CA LEU A 375 5.21 -22.57 6.68
C LEU A 375 5.56 -21.22 7.33
N PRO A 376 5.88 -20.19 6.52
CA PRO A 376 6.03 -18.82 7.03
C PRO A 376 4.70 -18.25 7.52
N VAL A 377 4.75 -17.12 8.24
CA VAL A 377 3.56 -16.47 8.82
C VAL A 377 2.53 -16.02 7.78
N PHE A 378 2.96 -15.80 6.54
CA PHE A 378 2.10 -15.36 5.44
C PHE A 378 2.33 -16.20 4.18
N VAL A 379 1.24 -16.59 3.55
CA VAL A 379 1.25 -17.40 2.32
C VAL A 379 0.22 -16.82 1.35
N SER A 380 0.67 -16.48 0.13
CA SER A 380 -0.23 -16.17 -0.99
C SER A 380 -0.64 -17.43 -1.71
N THR A 381 -1.83 -17.44 -2.32
CA THR A 381 -2.33 -18.58 -3.09
C THR A 381 -2.56 -18.18 -4.55
N GLU A 382 -2.50 -19.16 -5.44
CA GLU A 382 -3.12 -19.01 -6.76
C GLU A 382 -4.64 -19.13 -6.58
N ARG A 383 -5.32 -17.99 -6.59
CA ARG A 383 -6.76 -17.85 -6.33
C ARG A 383 -7.60 -18.85 -7.10
N GLN A 384 -8.56 -19.46 -6.44
CA GLN A 384 -9.52 -20.35 -7.10
C GLN A 384 -10.89 -19.79 -7.03
N PRO A 385 -11.80 -19.39 -6.57
CA PRO A 385 -12.46 -18.11 -6.79
C PRO A 385 -12.15 -17.02 -5.76
N VAL A 386 -11.79 -17.33 -4.51
CA VAL A 386 -11.81 -16.30 -3.46
C VAL A 386 -10.53 -16.18 -2.62
N LEU A 387 -9.84 -17.28 -2.31
CA LEU A 387 -8.71 -17.25 -1.37
C LEU A 387 -7.44 -16.68 -2.05
N ASP A 388 -7.00 -15.51 -1.63
CA ASP A 388 -5.80 -14.84 -2.13
C ASP A 388 -4.59 -15.04 -1.21
N ALA A 389 -4.81 -15.13 0.11
CA ALA A 389 -3.73 -15.32 1.08
C ALA A 389 -4.24 -15.93 2.39
N VAL A 390 -3.30 -16.52 3.14
CA VAL A 390 -3.50 -17.05 4.49
C VAL A 390 -2.43 -16.50 5.41
N THR A 391 -2.83 -15.95 6.56
CA THR A 391 -1.94 -15.50 7.63
C THR A 391 -2.11 -16.40 8.84
N PHE A 392 -1.00 -16.84 9.43
CA PHE A 392 -0.99 -17.73 10.60
C PHE A 392 -0.77 -16.92 11.88
N TYR A 393 -1.85 -16.34 12.43
CA TYR A 393 -1.79 -15.44 13.61
C TYR A 393 -1.32 -16.13 14.89
N HIS A 394 -1.55 -17.42 15.03
CA HIS A 394 -1.00 -18.21 16.16
C HIS A 394 0.54 -18.30 16.17
N ARG A 395 1.20 -17.73 15.16
CA ARG A 395 2.67 -17.60 15.10
C ARG A 395 3.14 -16.15 15.22
N ILE A 396 2.21 -15.20 15.22
CA ILE A 396 2.50 -13.76 15.28
C ILE A 396 2.20 -13.23 16.68
N THR A 397 0.94 -13.32 17.14
CA THR A 397 0.49 -12.65 18.36
C THR A 397 0.61 -13.55 19.60
N THR A 398 0.80 -12.93 20.75
CA THR A 398 0.84 -13.65 22.03
C THR A 398 -0.48 -14.34 22.34
N SER A 399 -1.61 -13.71 22.04
CA SER A 399 -2.94 -14.30 22.20
C SER A 399 -3.13 -15.51 21.29
N GLY A 400 -2.71 -15.42 20.02
CA GLY A 400 -2.75 -16.53 19.07
C GLY A 400 -1.86 -17.70 19.49
N ARG A 401 -0.63 -17.43 19.96
CA ARG A 401 0.29 -18.46 20.50
C ARG A 401 -0.29 -19.15 21.71
N ARG A 402 -0.85 -18.38 22.66
CA ARG A 402 -1.52 -18.95 23.84
C ARG A 402 -2.67 -19.86 23.45
N PHE A 403 -3.54 -19.43 22.54
CA PHE A 403 -4.63 -20.26 22.04
C PHE A 403 -4.11 -21.60 21.47
N ALA A 404 -3.06 -21.58 20.65
CA ALA A 404 -2.46 -22.77 20.09
C ALA A 404 -1.86 -23.70 21.17
N GLU A 405 -1.16 -23.15 22.17
CA GLU A 405 -0.60 -23.91 23.31
C GLU A 405 -1.67 -24.57 24.17
N GLU A 406 -2.79 -23.86 24.44
CA GLU A 406 -3.87 -24.36 25.30
C GLU A 406 -4.76 -25.38 24.60
N THR A 407 -4.95 -25.26 23.28
CA THR A 407 -5.93 -26.05 22.53
C THR A 407 -5.31 -27.08 21.57
N GLY A 408 -4.02 -26.94 21.24
CA GLY A 408 -3.39 -27.65 20.12
C GLY A 408 -3.90 -27.17 18.76
N GLY A 409 -4.54 -26.01 18.72
CA GLY A 409 -5.21 -25.44 17.55
C GLY A 409 -4.40 -24.39 16.80
N SER A 410 -5.06 -23.66 15.92
CA SER A 410 -4.47 -22.56 15.17
C SER A 410 -5.41 -21.37 15.04
N VAL A 411 -4.85 -20.17 14.88
CA VAL A 411 -5.56 -18.96 14.48
C VAL A 411 -5.09 -18.58 13.09
N VAL A 412 -6.00 -18.63 12.12
CA VAL A 412 -5.68 -18.35 10.72
C VAL A 412 -6.59 -17.27 10.17
N GLU A 413 -6.04 -16.44 9.31
CA GLU A 413 -6.79 -15.38 8.64
C GLU A 413 -6.73 -15.57 7.13
N LEU A 414 -7.90 -15.62 6.50
CA LEU A 414 -8.11 -15.86 5.08
C LEU A 414 -8.48 -14.53 4.41
N HIS A 415 -7.85 -14.23 3.28
CA HIS A 415 -8.04 -12.98 2.57
C HIS A 415 -8.64 -13.20 1.19
N CYS A 416 -9.66 -12.40 0.84
CA CYS A 416 -10.14 -12.20 -0.52
C CYS A 416 -10.06 -10.71 -0.84
N TYR A 417 -9.09 -10.30 -1.66
CA TYR A 417 -8.83 -8.88 -1.92
C TYR A 417 -9.80 -8.24 -2.91
N ALA A 418 -10.48 -9.03 -3.72
CA ALA A 418 -11.56 -8.57 -4.59
C ALA A 418 -12.64 -9.65 -4.62
N VAL A 419 -13.68 -9.46 -3.83
CA VAL A 419 -14.83 -10.39 -3.77
C VAL A 419 -15.61 -10.27 -5.07
N PRO A 420 -15.86 -11.37 -5.79
CA PRO A 420 -16.72 -11.35 -6.97
C PRO A 420 -18.10 -10.77 -6.65
N ASP A 421 -18.64 -9.93 -7.54
CA ASP A 421 -19.87 -9.17 -7.26
C ASP A 421 -21.08 -10.06 -7.03
N GLU A 422 -21.11 -11.24 -7.67
CA GLU A 422 -22.19 -12.22 -7.62
C GLU A 422 -22.18 -13.11 -6.37
N ILE A 423 -21.09 -13.12 -5.60
CA ILE A 423 -20.95 -13.98 -4.42
C ILE A 423 -21.51 -13.27 -3.20
N ASP A 424 -22.48 -13.91 -2.51
CA ASP A 424 -22.96 -13.47 -1.21
C ASP A 424 -22.03 -13.93 -0.07
N GLU A 425 -22.31 -13.47 1.14
CA GLU A 425 -21.46 -13.73 2.31
C GLU A 425 -21.45 -15.23 2.70
N ALA A 426 -22.56 -15.92 2.57
CA ALA A 426 -22.67 -17.35 2.91
C ALA A 426 -21.87 -18.19 1.91
N GLU A 427 -21.99 -17.88 0.63
CA GLU A 427 -21.22 -18.55 -0.44
C GLU A 427 -19.73 -18.24 -0.32
N LEU A 428 -19.37 -16.97 0.01
CA LEU A 428 -17.99 -16.55 0.24
C LEU A 428 -17.34 -17.35 1.38
N ARG A 429 -18.05 -17.48 2.52
CA ARG A 429 -17.59 -18.28 3.67
C ARG A 429 -17.38 -19.76 3.27
N ALA A 430 -18.34 -20.33 2.55
CA ALA A 430 -18.24 -21.69 2.06
C ALA A 430 -17.08 -21.88 1.06
N ALA A 431 -16.84 -20.90 0.20
CA ALA A 431 -15.72 -20.91 -0.75
C ALA A 431 -14.38 -20.82 -0.02
N PHE A 432 -14.23 -19.93 0.96
CA PHE A 432 -13.04 -19.87 1.80
C PHE A 432 -12.70 -21.20 2.44
N TRP A 433 -13.69 -21.88 3.02
CA TRP A 433 -13.48 -23.19 3.64
C TRP A 433 -13.04 -24.25 2.64
N ARG A 434 -13.71 -24.34 1.50
CA ARG A 434 -13.33 -25.29 0.43
C ARG A 434 -11.91 -25.08 -0.07
N GLU A 435 -11.53 -23.82 -0.28
CA GLU A 435 -10.19 -23.49 -0.78
C GLU A 435 -9.12 -23.66 0.30
N LEU A 436 -9.43 -23.37 1.56
CA LEU A 436 -8.54 -23.67 2.68
C LEU A 436 -8.26 -25.18 2.73
N CYS A 437 -9.28 -26.04 2.66
CA CYS A 437 -9.11 -27.50 2.61
C CYS A 437 -8.32 -27.97 1.37
N HIS A 438 -8.45 -27.26 0.24
CA HIS A 438 -7.68 -27.58 -0.96
C HIS A 438 -6.17 -27.35 -0.78
N TYR A 439 -5.79 -26.19 -0.20
CA TYR A 439 -4.39 -25.86 0.02
C TYR A 439 -3.79 -26.52 1.26
N PHE A 440 -4.61 -26.83 2.24
CA PHE A 440 -4.25 -27.39 3.54
C PHE A 440 -5.17 -28.56 3.87
N PRO A 441 -4.96 -29.74 3.26
CA PRO A 441 -5.82 -30.91 3.49
C PRO A 441 -5.90 -31.34 4.95
N GLU A 442 -4.89 -31.00 5.76
CA GLU A 442 -4.87 -31.27 7.20
C GLU A 442 -6.00 -30.57 7.97
N VAL A 443 -6.61 -29.53 7.41
CA VAL A 443 -7.74 -28.83 8.03
C VAL A 443 -9.08 -29.57 7.84
N GLU A 444 -9.14 -30.54 6.95
CA GLU A 444 -10.36 -31.30 6.70
C GLU A 444 -10.82 -31.99 7.99
N GLY A 445 -12.09 -31.74 8.39
CA GLY A 445 -12.65 -32.23 9.63
C GLY A 445 -12.23 -31.46 10.88
N ALA A 446 -11.47 -30.38 10.77
CA ALA A 446 -11.26 -29.47 11.89
C ALA A 446 -12.56 -28.76 12.30
N ARG A 447 -12.71 -28.51 13.59
CA ARG A 447 -13.84 -27.76 14.12
C ARG A 447 -13.43 -26.29 14.27
N VAL A 448 -14.27 -25.39 13.75
CA VAL A 448 -14.18 -23.95 14.01
C VAL A 448 -14.68 -23.69 15.43
N ILE A 449 -13.81 -23.15 16.29
CA ILE A 449 -14.12 -22.78 17.66
C ILE A 449 -14.73 -21.39 17.68
N HIS A 450 -14.06 -20.43 17.02
CA HIS A 450 -14.54 -19.05 16.83
C HIS A 450 -14.28 -18.62 15.39
N GLU A 451 -15.09 -17.70 14.89
CA GLU A 451 -14.87 -17.03 13.62
C GLU A 451 -15.27 -15.56 13.67
N VAL A 452 -14.55 -14.73 12.94
CA VAL A 452 -14.90 -13.33 12.67
C VAL A 452 -14.74 -13.10 11.17
N MET A 453 -15.83 -12.70 10.52
CA MET A 453 -15.85 -12.40 9.09
C MET A 453 -16.11 -10.92 8.87
N GLN A 454 -15.27 -10.30 8.06
CA GLN A 454 -15.42 -8.92 7.63
C GLN A 454 -15.62 -8.90 6.12
N VAL A 455 -16.60 -8.14 5.64
CA VAL A 455 -16.79 -7.81 4.23
C VAL A 455 -16.89 -6.29 4.15
N ARG A 456 -15.95 -5.65 3.43
CA ARG A 456 -15.81 -4.18 3.42
C ARG A 456 -15.59 -3.67 2.00
N ASP A 457 -15.86 -2.38 1.79
CA ASP A 457 -15.68 -1.64 0.54
C ASP A 457 -14.99 -0.27 0.77
N ASP A 458 -14.13 -0.18 1.78
CA ASP A 458 -13.52 1.07 2.23
C ASP A 458 -12.14 1.37 1.64
N PHE A 459 -11.65 0.51 0.73
CA PHE A 459 -10.44 0.80 -0.05
C PHE A 459 -10.68 1.78 -1.19
N THR A 460 -9.62 2.47 -1.57
CA THR A 460 -9.65 3.38 -2.73
C THR A 460 -9.67 2.57 -4.03
N ALA A 461 -10.50 2.99 -5.00
CA ALA A 461 -10.52 2.37 -6.32
C ALA A 461 -9.26 2.70 -7.12
N PHE A 462 -8.54 1.66 -7.55
CA PHE A 462 -7.46 1.73 -8.53
C PHE A 462 -7.95 1.37 -9.94
N HIS A 463 -9.21 1.68 -10.21
CA HIS A 463 -9.90 1.33 -11.45
C HIS A 463 -9.52 2.27 -12.59
N VAL A 464 -9.78 1.83 -13.82
CA VAL A 464 -9.58 2.60 -15.06
C VAL A 464 -10.17 4.01 -14.95
N GLY A 465 -9.35 5.02 -15.26
CA GLY A 465 -9.74 6.43 -15.31
C GLY A 465 -9.96 7.10 -13.94
N GLN A 466 -9.74 6.41 -12.82
CA GLN A 466 -9.98 7.00 -11.50
C GLN A 466 -8.89 8.02 -11.09
N MET A 467 -7.64 7.83 -11.51
CA MET A 467 -6.56 8.74 -11.13
C MET A 467 -6.79 10.18 -11.62
N ALA A 468 -7.36 10.36 -12.80
CA ALA A 468 -7.67 11.68 -13.34
C ALA A 468 -8.70 12.45 -12.49
N ARG A 469 -9.58 11.74 -11.79
CA ARG A 469 -10.69 12.30 -10.98
C ARG A 469 -10.31 12.60 -9.53
N ARG A 470 -9.19 12.06 -9.05
CA ARG A 470 -8.74 12.27 -7.66
C ARG A 470 -8.33 13.72 -7.45
N PRO A 471 -8.79 14.37 -6.38
CA PRO A 471 -8.31 15.71 -6.00
C PRO A 471 -6.88 15.64 -5.47
N GLU A 472 -6.20 16.78 -5.49
CA GLU A 472 -4.89 16.97 -4.85
C GLU A 472 -5.05 17.31 -3.37
N THR A 473 -3.96 17.24 -2.60
CA THR A 473 -3.93 17.58 -1.17
C THR A 473 -4.34 19.03 -0.91
N ARG A 474 -3.81 19.96 -1.70
CA ARG A 474 -4.13 21.39 -1.61
C ARG A 474 -5.47 21.67 -2.27
N THR A 475 -6.36 22.36 -1.56
CA THR A 475 -7.67 22.77 -2.09
C THR A 475 -7.71 24.27 -2.43
N THR A 476 -8.77 24.69 -3.10
CA THR A 476 -9.08 26.11 -3.36
C THR A 476 -9.75 26.79 -2.15
N VAL A 477 -10.06 26.04 -1.10
CA VAL A 477 -10.67 26.54 0.14
C VAL A 477 -9.59 26.80 1.16
N GLY A 478 -9.40 28.06 1.55
CA GLY A 478 -8.44 28.42 2.59
C GLY A 478 -8.72 27.67 3.90
N GLY A 479 -7.69 27.11 4.50
CA GLY A 479 -7.79 26.31 5.73
C GLY A 479 -8.22 24.86 5.53
N LEU A 480 -8.61 24.40 4.32
CA LEU A 480 -8.98 23.01 4.05
C LEU A 480 -7.92 22.28 3.25
N THR A 481 -7.41 21.17 3.77
CA THR A 481 -6.51 20.23 3.07
C THR A 481 -7.08 18.83 3.06
N LEU A 482 -6.66 18.03 2.08
CA LEU A 482 -7.10 16.65 1.91
C LEU A 482 -5.94 15.69 2.13
N ALA A 483 -6.20 14.56 2.79
CA ALA A 483 -5.25 13.49 2.99
C ALA A 483 -5.95 12.12 2.88
N GLY A 484 -5.19 11.09 2.55
CA GLY A 484 -5.68 9.73 2.36
C GLY A 484 -5.06 9.10 1.11
N ASP A 485 -5.14 7.78 1.00
CA ASP A 485 -4.65 7.01 -0.15
C ASP A 485 -5.44 7.28 -1.46
N TRP A 486 -6.55 8.00 -1.36
CA TRP A 486 -7.39 8.44 -2.48
C TRP A 486 -6.98 9.81 -3.06
N VAL A 487 -6.08 10.54 -2.42
CA VAL A 487 -5.56 11.81 -2.93
C VAL A 487 -4.57 11.58 -4.06
N LYS A 488 -4.54 12.49 -5.03
CA LYS A 488 -3.60 12.46 -6.15
C LYS A 488 -2.22 12.92 -5.72
N LEU A 489 -1.33 11.97 -5.45
CA LEU A 489 0.03 12.26 -5.02
C LEU A 489 0.96 12.68 -6.18
N PRO A 490 1.95 13.55 -5.91
CA PRO A 490 2.95 13.97 -6.89
C PRO A 490 4.04 12.91 -7.16
N CYS A 491 4.09 11.83 -6.39
CA CYS A 491 5.11 10.78 -6.46
C CYS A 491 4.49 9.39 -6.51
N PRO A 492 5.25 8.37 -6.95
CA PRO A 492 4.81 6.98 -6.85
C PRO A 492 4.85 6.54 -5.39
N ALA A 493 3.67 6.35 -4.81
CA ALA A 493 3.46 5.76 -3.49
C ALA A 493 2.18 4.92 -3.53
N MET A 494 2.10 3.90 -2.68
CA MET A 494 1.01 2.94 -2.64
C MET A 494 0.55 2.69 -1.21
N LEU A 495 -0.74 2.41 -1.06
CA LEU A 495 -1.36 1.91 0.18
C LEU A 495 -0.97 2.74 1.43
N MET A 496 -0.38 2.11 2.45
CA MET A 496 -0.01 2.79 3.71
C MET A 496 1.01 3.92 3.52
N GLU A 497 1.98 3.75 2.61
CA GLU A 497 2.93 4.83 2.27
C GLU A 497 2.22 6.01 1.61
N ALA A 498 1.27 5.74 0.70
CA ALA A 498 0.48 6.80 0.07
C ALA A 498 -0.37 7.55 1.10
N ALA A 499 -1.01 6.84 2.04
CA ALA A 499 -1.78 7.44 3.11
C ALA A 499 -0.91 8.35 4.00
N CYS A 500 0.21 7.83 4.52
CA CYS A 500 1.12 8.61 5.35
C CYS A 500 1.68 9.82 4.59
N THR A 501 2.21 9.62 3.38
CA THR A 501 2.76 10.70 2.54
C THR A 501 1.72 11.80 2.29
N SER A 502 0.46 11.45 2.05
CA SER A 502 -0.61 12.44 1.86
C SER A 502 -0.85 13.30 3.11
N GLY A 503 -0.77 12.69 4.30
CA GLY A 503 -0.86 13.39 5.59
C GLY A 503 0.28 14.38 5.78
N LEU A 504 1.52 13.97 5.45
CA LEU A 504 2.69 14.85 5.52
C LEU A 504 2.58 16.01 4.51
N LEU A 505 2.07 15.77 3.31
CA LEU A 505 1.82 16.83 2.31
C LEU A 505 0.71 17.79 2.76
N ALA A 506 -0.32 17.29 3.46
CA ALA A 506 -1.35 18.13 4.06
C ALA A 506 -0.76 19.03 5.17
N ALA A 507 0.07 18.46 6.03
CA ALA A 507 0.82 19.23 7.02
C ALA A 507 1.70 20.30 6.35
N ASN A 508 2.48 19.94 5.31
CA ASN A 508 3.28 20.92 4.56
C ASN A 508 2.46 22.06 3.96
N THR A 509 1.25 21.77 3.48
CA THR A 509 0.36 22.81 2.96
C THR A 509 -0.03 23.81 4.05
N ILE A 510 -0.26 23.34 5.28
CA ILE A 510 -0.58 24.19 6.44
C ILE A 510 0.67 24.95 6.89
N LEU A 511 1.81 24.28 7.02
CA LEU A 511 3.08 24.91 7.41
C LEU A 511 3.47 26.04 6.47
N GLU A 512 3.32 25.83 5.16
CA GLU A 512 3.57 26.88 4.17
C GLU A 512 2.61 28.08 4.31
N ALA A 513 1.33 27.83 4.61
CA ALA A 513 0.34 28.88 4.82
C ALA A 513 0.67 29.74 6.05
N GLU A 514 1.23 29.15 7.10
CA GLU A 514 1.65 29.82 8.33
C GLU A 514 3.12 30.33 8.27
N GLY A 515 3.78 30.19 7.12
CA GLY A 515 5.16 30.67 6.92
C GLY A 515 6.21 29.89 7.71
N LEU A 516 5.94 28.61 7.97
CA LEU A 516 6.85 27.69 8.65
C LEU A 516 7.66 26.84 7.66
N ASP A 517 8.74 26.23 8.14
CA ASP A 517 9.58 25.33 7.37
C ASP A 517 8.81 24.05 6.99
N ALA A 518 8.82 23.73 5.71
CA ALA A 518 8.23 22.47 5.22
C ALA A 518 9.10 21.28 5.63
N ILE A 519 8.44 20.13 5.89
CA ILE A 519 9.10 18.86 6.16
C ILE A 519 9.57 18.20 4.86
N PRO A 520 10.70 17.48 4.88
CA PRO A 520 11.16 16.73 3.73
C PRO A 520 10.24 15.55 3.44
N ILE A 521 9.80 15.43 2.19
CA ILE A 521 9.04 14.28 1.69
C ILE A 521 9.97 13.40 0.87
N TYR A 522 10.01 12.14 1.22
CA TYR A 522 10.85 11.15 0.54
C TYR A 522 10.04 10.31 -0.44
N THR A 523 10.69 9.87 -1.49
CA THR A 523 10.08 9.04 -2.53
C THR A 523 11.10 8.03 -3.08
N VAL A 524 10.61 6.98 -3.71
CA VAL A 524 11.39 6.14 -4.62
C VAL A 524 11.69 6.92 -5.91
N PRO A 525 12.60 6.46 -6.78
CA PRO A 525 12.86 7.10 -8.06
C PRO A 525 11.57 7.39 -8.81
N GLN A 526 11.40 8.63 -9.24
CA GLN A 526 10.17 9.08 -9.91
C GLN A 526 10.06 8.57 -11.35
N GLN A 527 11.16 8.11 -11.91
CA GLN A 527 11.24 7.59 -13.27
C GLN A 527 11.86 6.18 -13.29
N GLY A 528 11.32 5.33 -14.15
CA GLY A 528 11.81 3.97 -14.36
C GLY A 528 13.14 3.93 -15.12
N LEU A 529 13.85 2.81 -14.99
CA LEU A 529 15.20 2.61 -15.54
C LEU A 529 15.31 2.87 -17.07
N LEU A 530 14.27 2.57 -17.84
CA LEU A 530 14.24 2.72 -19.28
C LEU A 530 13.46 3.95 -19.78
N TYR A 531 13.08 4.87 -18.88
CA TYR A 531 12.28 6.04 -19.25
C TYR A 531 12.91 6.85 -20.40
N GLU A 532 14.17 7.28 -20.29
CA GLU A 532 14.84 8.05 -21.33
C GLU A 532 14.95 7.30 -22.67
N LEU A 533 15.17 5.97 -22.61
CA LEU A 533 15.24 5.15 -23.81
C LEU A 533 13.90 5.08 -24.52
N ARG A 534 12.81 4.93 -23.75
CA ARG A 534 11.45 4.96 -24.27
C ARG A 534 11.13 6.31 -24.90
N GLN A 535 11.51 7.43 -24.28
CA GLN A 535 11.33 8.78 -24.85
C GLN A 535 12.00 8.89 -26.23
N LYS A 536 13.23 8.45 -26.38
CA LYS A 536 13.95 8.44 -27.67
C LYS A 536 13.25 7.57 -28.71
N LYS A 537 12.73 6.41 -28.31
CA LYS A 537 11.97 5.51 -29.17
C LYS A 537 10.67 6.17 -29.66
N LEU A 538 9.89 6.79 -28.77
CA LEU A 538 8.65 7.48 -29.12
C LEU A 538 8.88 8.69 -30.05
N ALA A 539 9.91 9.50 -29.79
CA ALA A 539 10.31 10.60 -30.64
C ALA A 539 10.71 10.13 -32.07
N ALA A 540 11.45 9.01 -32.15
CA ALA A 540 11.83 8.42 -33.42
C ALA A 540 10.62 7.86 -34.22
N LEU A 541 9.60 7.37 -33.54
CA LEU A 541 8.36 6.89 -34.16
C LEU A 541 7.49 8.06 -34.65
N ALA A 542 7.39 9.13 -33.86
CA ALA A 542 6.62 10.34 -34.22
C ALA A 542 7.24 11.10 -35.43
N GLY A 543 8.56 11.03 -35.60
CA GLY A 543 9.24 11.64 -36.77
C GLY A 543 9.18 10.81 -38.06
N ARG A 544 8.59 9.62 -38.07
CA ARG A 544 8.39 8.84 -39.30
C ARG A 544 7.12 9.29 -40.00
N PRO A 545 7.16 9.56 -41.35
CA PRO A 545 5.93 9.83 -42.10
C PRO A 545 5.01 8.61 -41.97
N GLN A 546 3.75 8.85 -41.65
CA GLN A 546 2.72 7.80 -41.68
C GLN A 546 2.72 7.15 -43.05
N PRO A 547 2.74 5.81 -43.18
CA PRO A 547 2.53 5.17 -44.46
C PRO A 547 1.16 5.64 -44.98
N ALA A 548 1.15 6.18 -46.24
CA ALA A 548 -0.07 6.58 -46.91
C ALA A 548 -1.07 5.43 -46.80
N ALA A 549 -2.29 5.75 -46.33
CA ALA A 549 -3.37 4.80 -46.33
C ALA A 549 -3.50 4.25 -47.76
N ALA A 550 -3.31 2.95 -47.91
CA ALA A 550 -3.54 2.28 -49.16
C ALA A 550 -5.05 2.40 -49.45
N GLU A 551 -5.42 3.32 -50.32
CA GLU A 551 -6.72 3.33 -50.95
C GLU A 551 -6.82 2.04 -51.78
N GLY A 552 -7.70 1.13 -51.34
CA GLY A 552 -8.02 -0.12 -51.98
C GLY A 552 -9.31 -0.69 -51.40
#